data_49632139d57b214ed710c6b35eb8144a
#
_entry.id   49632139d57b214ed710c6b35eb8144a
#
_cell.length_a   1.000
_cell.length_b   1.000
_cell.length_c   1.000
_cell.angle_alpha   90.00
_cell.angle_beta   90.00
_cell.angle_gamma   90.00
#
_symmetry.space_group_name_H-M   'P 1'
#
loop_
_entity.id
_entity.type
_entity.pdbx_description
1 polymer ?
#
loop_
_entity_poly.entity_id
_entity_poly.type
_entity_poly.pdbx_seq_one_letter_code
_entity_poly.pdbx_strand_id
1 'polypeptide(L)'
;TRICLFSASKVVTAMMIHLLDEMGEIDLLDPISSYIPEYGVNGKKDATIYHLLAHRGGIPSLPKGTDPQLLFNPESALDLLYKAKPIAPSGHRVAYHALTAGYVLGEIIKRVTGKNAREFLAEKISIPMEALILA
;
A
#
# COMPACT_ATOMS: atom_id res chain seq x y z
N THR A 1 7.44 -9.76 -24.94
CA THR A 1 8.16 -10.50 -23.88
C THR A 1 7.73 -10.03 -22.51
N ARG A 2 7.39 -10.95 -21.62
CA ARG A 2 7.02 -10.61 -20.24
C ARG A 2 8.30 -10.49 -19.42
N ILE A 3 8.41 -9.42 -18.64
CA ILE A 3 9.52 -9.19 -17.72
C ILE A 3 9.00 -8.99 -16.30
N CYS A 4 9.76 -9.40 -15.30
CA CYS A 4 9.45 -9.13 -13.91
C CYS A 4 10.04 -7.77 -13.52
N LEU A 5 9.19 -6.86 -13.06
CA LEU A 5 9.59 -5.50 -12.69
C LEU A 5 10.21 -5.41 -11.29
N PHE A 6 10.04 -6.44 -10.45
CA PHE A 6 10.48 -6.41 -9.05
C PHE A 6 10.05 -5.11 -8.35
N SER A 7 10.96 -4.42 -7.69
CA SER A 7 10.65 -3.19 -6.96
C SER A 7 10.17 -2.02 -7.84
N ALA A 8 10.37 -2.05 -9.15
CA ALA A 8 9.80 -1.07 -10.06
C ALA A 8 8.26 -1.14 -10.10
N SER A 9 7.66 -2.28 -9.72
CA SER A 9 6.20 -2.39 -9.56
C SER A 9 5.61 -1.44 -8.51
N LYS A 10 6.42 -0.97 -7.56
CA LYS A 10 5.99 0.04 -6.57
C LYS A 10 5.64 1.37 -7.23
N VAL A 11 6.30 1.71 -8.32
CA VAL A 11 5.96 2.90 -9.11
C VAL A 11 4.56 2.77 -9.69
N VAL A 12 4.20 1.59 -10.17
CA VAL A 12 2.85 1.31 -10.70
C VAL A 12 1.80 1.46 -9.60
N THR A 13 2.06 0.94 -8.41
CA THR A 13 1.17 1.13 -7.25
C THR A 13 1.05 2.60 -6.88
N ALA A 14 2.16 3.34 -6.84
CA ALA A 14 2.15 4.77 -6.58
C ALA A 14 1.34 5.54 -7.64
N MET A 15 1.45 5.18 -8.92
CA MET A 15 0.63 5.77 -9.99
C MET A 15 -0.86 5.57 -9.75
N MET A 16 -1.29 4.39 -9.32
CA MET A 16 -2.69 4.13 -9.00
C MET A 16 -3.18 5.01 -7.84
N ILE A 17 -2.37 5.17 -6.81
CA ILE A 17 -2.69 6.04 -5.67
C ILE A 17 -2.78 7.50 -6.10
N HIS A 18 -1.83 7.99 -6.91
CA HIS A 18 -1.88 9.36 -7.45
C HIS A 18 -3.09 9.58 -8.36
N LEU A 19 -3.48 8.58 -9.14
CA LEU A 19 -4.70 8.65 -9.96
C LEU A 19 -5.96 8.80 -9.09
N LEU A 20 -6.05 8.07 -7.98
CA LEU A 20 -7.16 8.22 -7.03
C LEU A 20 -7.19 9.60 -6.37
N ASP A 21 -6.03 10.17 -6.06
CA ASP A 21 -5.90 11.53 -5.54
C ASP A 21 -6.36 12.57 -6.59
N GLU A 22 -5.93 12.43 -7.83
CA GLU A 22 -6.35 13.28 -8.94
C GLU A 22 -7.86 13.20 -9.20
N MET A 23 -8.45 12.02 -9.05
CA MET A 23 -9.90 11.81 -9.18
C MET A 23 -10.70 12.36 -7.99
N GLY A 24 -10.06 12.81 -6.92
CA GLY A 24 -10.70 13.29 -5.71
C GLY A 24 -11.24 12.20 -4.79
N GLU A 25 -10.88 10.95 -5.02
CA GLU A 25 -11.34 9.79 -4.22
C GLU A 25 -10.56 9.64 -2.91
N ILE A 26 -9.33 10.13 -2.87
CA ILE A 26 -8.47 10.16 -1.68
C ILE A 26 -7.72 11.49 -1.62
N ASP A 27 -7.14 11.78 -0.44
CA ASP A 27 -6.13 12.82 -0.26
C ASP A 27 -4.87 12.16 0.30
N LEU A 28 -3.71 12.43 -0.31
CA LEU A 28 -2.43 11.85 0.12
C LEU A 28 -2.04 12.24 1.55
N LEU A 29 -2.53 13.36 2.03
CA LEU A 29 -2.27 13.85 3.39
C LEU A 29 -3.25 13.31 4.42
N ASP A 30 -4.29 12.61 3.99
CA ASP A 30 -5.20 11.96 4.91
C ASP A 30 -4.53 10.83 5.70
N PRO A 31 -4.89 10.65 6.96
CA PRO A 31 -4.49 9.46 7.71
C PRO A 31 -4.99 8.20 7.04
N ILE A 32 -4.16 7.16 7.00
CA ILE A 32 -4.55 5.84 6.49
C ILE A 32 -5.78 5.32 7.21
N SER A 33 -5.91 5.61 8.51
CA SER A 33 -7.06 5.23 9.33
C SER A 33 -8.39 5.84 8.87
N SER A 34 -8.38 6.87 8.04
CA SER A 34 -9.60 7.40 7.42
C SER A 34 -10.20 6.43 6.40
N TYR A 35 -9.37 5.60 5.78
CA TYR A 35 -9.78 4.58 4.80
C TYR A 35 -9.77 3.18 5.41
N ILE A 36 -8.84 2.91 6.31
CA ILE A 36 -8.65 1.65 7.03
C ILE A 36 -8.63 1.93 8.53
N PRO A 37 -9.81 2.02 9.19
CA PRO A 37 -9.87 2.33 10.63
C PRO A 37 -9.02 1.41 11.49
N GLU A 38 -8.91 0.14 11.13
CA GLU A 38 -8.13 -0.88 11.84
C GLU A 38 -6.63 -0.59 11.85
N TYR A 39 -6.15 0.21 10.92
CA TYR A 39 -4.74 0.63 10.86
C TYR A 39 -4.36 1.62 11.96
N GLY A 40 -5.31 2.40 12.45
CA GLY A 40 -5.10 3.54 13.35
C GLY A 40 -4.72 3.20 14.79
N VAL A 41 -4.36 1.95 15.10
CA VAL A 41 -3.99 1.48 16.45
C VAL A 41 -2.47 1.45 16.64
N ASN A 42 -2.05 1.29 17.90
CA ASN A 42 -0.63 1.10 18.27
C ASN A 42 0.32 2.23 17.81
N GLY A 43 -0.16 3.48 17.83
CA GLY A 43 0.67 4.64 17.48
C GLY A 43 0.71 4.98 15.98
N LYS A 44 -0.18 4.39 15.16
CA LYS A 44 -0.26 4.63 13.72
C LYS A 44 -1.36 5.60 13.29
N LYS A 45 -2.07 6.20 14.24
CA LYS A 45 -3.24 7.06 13.95
C LYS A 45 -2.93 8.20 12.97
N ASP A 46 -1.74 8.79 13.09
CA ASP A 46 -1.33 9.94 12.28
C ASP A 46 -0.52 9.57 11.04
N ALA A 47 -0.40 8.26 10.75
CA ALA A 47 0.27 7.79 9.54
C ALA A 47 -0.58 8.12 8.31
N THR A 48 -0.02 8.90 7.38
CA THR A 48 -0.70 9.31 6.14
C THR A 48 -0.32 8.41 4.96
N ILE A 49 -1.11 8.47 3.89
CA ILE A 49 -0.77 7.80 2.62
C ILE A 49 0.59 8.32 2.11
N TYR A 50 0.84 9.63 2.21
CA TYR A 50 2.12 10.24 1.87
C TYR A 50 3.30 9.60 2.62
N HIS A 51 3.15 9.33 3.92
CA HIS A 51 4.20 8.67 4.71
C HIS A 51 4.53 7.28 4.16
N LEU A 52 3.53 6.51 3.73
CA LEU A 52 3.78 5.20 3.09
C LEU A 52 4.51 5.33 1.77
N LEU A 53 4.07 6.23 0.90
CA LEU A 53 4.70 6.47 -0.41
C LEU A 53 6.16 6.95 -0.27
N ALA A 54 6.43 7.74 0.77
CA ALA A 54 7.77 8.24 1.08
C ALA A 54 8.63 7.27 1.92
N HIS A 55 8.17 6.04 2.16
CA HIS A 55 8.84 5.06 3.03
C HIS A 55 9.06 5.56 4.47
N ARG A 56 8.12 6.36 4.98
CA ARG A 56 8.13 6.94 6.33
C ARG A 56 6.97 6.45 7.21
N GLY A 57 6.31 5.36 6.82
CA GLY A 57 5.16 4.80 7.55
C GLY A 57 5.48 4.15 8.89
N GLY A 58 6.76 3.90 9.18
CA GLY A 58 7.20 3.35 10.46
C GLY A 58 7.17 1.83 10.56
N ILE A 59 6.64 1.10 9.58
CA ILE A 59 6.61 -0.37 9.56
C ILE A 59 7.26 -0.89 8.27
N PRO A 60 8.59 -0.90 8.21
CA PRO A 60 9.30 -1.28 6.98
C PRO A 60 9.27 -2.79 6.71
N SER A 61 8.98 -3.61 7.71
CA SER A 61 8.97 -5.07 7.59
C SER A 61 7.89 -5.70 8.47
N LEU A 62 7.49 -6.91 8.11
CA LEU A 62 6.66 -7.74 8.98
C LEU A 62 7.46 -8.17 10.23
N PRO A 63 6.76 -8.58 11.32
CA PRO A 63 7.42 -9.05 12.52
C PRO A 63 8.41 -10.18 12.24
N LYS A 64 9.51 -10.23 12.99
CA LYS A 64 10.48 -11.33 12.90
C LYS A 64 9.79 -12.67 13.18
N GLY A 65 10.13 -13.69 12.40
CA GLY A 65 9.54 -15.01 12.53
C GLY A 65 8.18 -15.18 11.83
N THR A 66 7.73 -14.17 11.09
CA THR A 66 6.53 -14.32 10.24
C THR A 66 6.75 -15.42 9.22
N ASP A 67 5.78 -16.36 9.13
CA ASP A 67 5.80 -17.41 8.12
C ASP A 67 5.75 -16.79 6.71
N PRO A 68 6.72 -17.09 5.82
CA PRO A 68 6.72 -16.60 4.45
C PRO A 68 5.45 -16.92 3.66
N GLN A 69 4.73 -17.98 4.01
CA GLN A 69 3.46 -18.35 3.38
C GLN A 69 2.39 -17.28 3.58
N LEU A 70 2.45 -16.48 4.65
CA LEU A 70 1.52 -15.37 4.91
C LEU A 70 1.62 -14.27 3.87
N LEU A 71 2.76 -14.15 3.16
CA LEU A 71 2.91 -13.18 2.06
C LEU A 71 1.97 -13.44 0.89
N PHE A 72 1.52 -14.69 0.72
CA PHE A 72 0.55 -15.07 -0.31
C PHE A 72 -0.91 -14.89 0.14
N ASN A 73 -1.13 -14.54 1.41
CA ASN A 73 -2.45 -14.24 1.95
C ASN A 73 -2.50 -12.76 2.38
N PRO A 74 -3.03 -11.86 1.52
CA PRO A 74 -3.09 -10.42 1.82
C PRO A 74 -3.83 -10.08 3.10
N GLU A 75 -4.90 -10.79 3.43
CA GLU A 75 -5.69 -10.54 4.65
C GLU A 75 -4.87 -10.82 5.91
N SER A 76 -4.16 -11.95 5.93
CA SER A 76 -3.28 -12.30 7.06
C SER A 76 -2.12 -11.32 7.20
N ALA A 77 -1.51 -10.90 6.09
CA ALA A 77 -0.45 -9.90 6.10
C ALA A 77 -0.96 -8.54 6.61
N LEU A 78 -2.14 -8.11 6.19
CA LEU A 78 -2.77 -6.88 6.67
C LEU A 78 -3.09 -6.95 8.16
N ASP A 79 -3.62 -8.07 8.65
CA ASP A 79 -3.91 -8.23 10.09
C ASP A 79 -2.65 -8.09 10.95
N LEU A 80 -1.53 -8.64 10.49
CA LEU A 80 -0.23 -8.44 11.15
C LEU A 80 0.21 -6.97 11.14
N LEU A 81 0.01 -6.27 10.01
CA LEU A 81 0.35 -4.85 9.90
C LEU A 81 -0.54 -3.98 10.79
N TYR A 82 -1.82 -4.31 10.91
CA TYR A 82 -2.73 -3.59 11.81
C TYR A 82 -2.29 -3.71 13.27
N LYS A 83 -1.82 -4.88 13.69
CA LYS A 83 -1.34 -5.15 15.05
C LYS A 83 0.07 -4.65 15.30
N ALA A 84 0.87 -4.42 14.26
CA ALA A 84 2.26 -4.02 14.39
C ALA A 84 2.40 -2.64 15.03
N LYS A 85 3.49 -2.48 15.81
CA LYS A 85 3.92 -1.17 16.33
C LYS A 85 4.97 -0.58 15.40
N PRO A 86 4.92 0.72 15.10
CA PRO A 86 5.94 1.35 14.29
C PRO A 86 7.28 1.42 15.04
N ILE A 87 8.37 1.32 14.29
CA ILE A 87 9.73 1.47 14.83
C ILE A 87 10.08 2.91 15.18
N ALA A 88 9.32 3.86 14.65
CA ALA A 88 9.40 5.29 14.91
C ALA A 88 8.04 5.92 14.59
N PRO A 89 7.72 7.09 15.15
CA PRO A 89 6.54 7.84 14.75
C PRO A 89 6.52 8.07 13.25
N SER A 90 5.33 8.03 12.65
CA SER A 90 5.16 8.23 11.20
C SER A 90 5.74 9.58 10.77
N GLY A 91 6.42 9.57 9.64
CA GLY A 91 7.10 10.75 9.10
C GLY A 91 8.52 11.01 9.64
N HIS A 92 8.90 10.43 10.77
CA HIS A 92 10.18 10.76 11.44
C HIS A 92 11.37 9.95 10.93
N ARG A 93 11.16 8.77 10.40
CA ARG A 93 12.25 7.90 9.94
C ARG A 93 11.99 7.34 8.55
N VAL A 94 12.96 7.47 7.67
CA VAL A 94 12.94 6.79 6.36
C VAL A 94 13.47 5.37 6.54
N ALA A 95 12.69 4.39 6.11
CA ALA A 95 13.10 3.00 6.05
C ALA A 95 12.37 2.32 4.88
N TYR A 96 13.10 1.65 4.01
CA TYR A 96 12.53 1.07 2.82
C TYR A 96 11.45 0.03 3.14
N HIS A 97 10.21 0.30 2.77
CA HIS A 97 9.06 -0.59 2.93
C HIS A 97 8.97 -1.51 1.70
N ALA A 98 9.71 -2.61 1.72
CA ALA A 98 9.83 -3.50 0.56
C ALA A 98 8.48 -4.12 0.14
N LEU A 99 7.68 -4.58 1.09
CA LEU A 99 6.42 -5.28 0.87
C LEU A 99 5.25 -4.63 1.62
N THR A 100 5.48 -4.14 2.84
CA THR A 100 4.43 -3.72 3.77
C THR A 100 3.58 -2.58 3.22
N ALA A 101 4.18 -1.60 2.55
CA ALA A 101 3.43 -0.50 1.93
C ALA A 101 2.46 -0.99 0.85
N GLY A 102 2.86 -1.98 0.05
CA GLY A 102 2.03 -2.53 -1.03
C GLY A 102 0.73 -3.14 -0.53
N TYR A 103 0.75 -3.86 0.58
CA TYR A 103 -0.46 -4.42 1.18
C TYR A 103 -1.45 -3.34 1.62
N VAL A 104 -0.95 -2.31 2.30
CA VAL A 104 -1.80 -1.22 2.81
C VAL A 104 -2.34 -0.37 1.66
N LEU A 105 -1.51 0.00 0.70
CA LEU A 105 -1.94 0.78 -0.47
C LEU A 105 -2.93 0.00 -1.33
N GLY A 106 -2.72 -1.30 -1.52
CA GLY A 106 -3.67 -2.18 -2.21
C GLY A 106 -5.02 -2.27 -1.51
N GLU A 107 -5.04 -2.31 -0.18
CA GLU A 107 -6.27 -2.30 0.60
C GLU A 107 -7.01 -0.95 0.51
N ILE A 108 -6.31 0.18 0.47
CA ILE A 108 -6.91 1.48 0.22
C ILE A 108 -7.61 1.50 -1.14
N ILE A 109 -6.94 1.04 -2.19
CA ILE A 109 -7.54 0.94 -3.54
C ILE A 109 -8.82 0.11 -3.49
N LYS A 110 -8.79 -1.04 -2.84
CA LYS A 110 -9.95 -1.93 -2.72
C LYS A 110 -11.12 -1.28 -1.99
N ARG A 111 -10.87 -0.62 -0.86
CA ARG A 111 -11.92 0.02 -0.05
C ARG A 111 -12.53 1.24 -0.74
N VAL A 112 -11.74 2.00 -1.47
CA VAL A 112 -12.18 3.21 -2.15
C VAL A 112 -12.89 2.90 -3.46
N THR A 113 -12.40 1.92 -4.24
CA THR A 113 -12.93 1.62 -5.58
C THR A 113 -13.84 0.40 -5.64
N GLY A 114 -13.82 -0.47 -4.63
CA GLY A 114 -14.48 -1.79 -4.66
C GLY A 114 -13.76 -2.83 -5.52
N LYS A 115 -12.61 -2.47 -6.11
CA LYS A 115 -11.79 -3.33 -6.99
C LYS A 115 -10.43 -3.56 -6.35
N ASN A 116 -9.88 -4.76 -6.54
CA ASN A 116 -8.49 -4.98 -6.12
C ASN A 116 -7.52 -4.18 -7.02
N ALA A 117 -6.27 -4.05 -6.58
CA ALA A 117 -5.27 -3.26 -7.31
C ALA A 117 -5.07 -3.74 -8.74
N ARG A 118 -5.14 -5.05 -9.00
CA ARG A 118 -4.99 -5.64 -10.33
C ARG A 118 -6.12 -5.24 -11.27
N GLU A 119 -7.36 -5.31 -10.79
CA GLU A 119 -8.55 -4.93 -11.56
C GLU A 119 -8.53 -3.42 -11.87
N PHE A 120 -8.21 -2.60 -10.88
CA PHE A 120 -8.09 -1.16 -11.03
C PHE A 120 -6.99 -0.78 -12.04
N LEU A 121 -5.82 -1.43 -11.93
CA LEU A 121 -4.71 -1.24 -12.87
C LEU A 121 -5.13 -1.58 -14.31
N ALA A 122 -5.80 -2.73 -14.49
CA ALA A 122 -6.26 -3.16 -15.80
C ALA A 122 -7.23 -2.14 -16.41
N GLU A 123 -8.23 -1.72 -15.66
CA GLU A 123 -9.27 -0.80 -16.14
C GLU A 123 -8.74 0.62 -16.46
N LYS A 124 -7.91 1.16 -15.56
CA LYS A 124 -7.52 2.58 -15.62
C LYS A 124 -6.22 2.85 -16.36
N ILE A 125 -5.35 1.85 -16.46
CA ILE A 125 -4.01 2.03 -17.02
C ILE A 125 -3.76 1.06 -18.19
N SER A 126 -3.81 -0.24 -17.91
CA SER A 126 -3.38 -1.24 -18.90
C SER A 126 -4.24 -1.25 -20.16
N ILE A 127 -5.58 -1.25 -20.02
CA ILE A 127 -6.49 -1.25 -21.16
C ILE A 127 -6.41 0.06 -21.94
N PRO A 128 -6.51 1.26 -21.32
CA PRO A 128 -6.41 2.52 -22.04
C PRO A 128 -5.08 2.74 -22.75
N MET A 129 -3.97 2.19 -22.20
CA MET A 129 -2.64 2.29 -22.78
C MET A 129 -2.30 1.15 -23.74
N GLU A 130 -3.21 0.20 -23.93
CA GLU A 130 -2.95 -1.05 -24.68
C GLU A 130 -1.69 -1.79 -24.20
N ALA A 131 -1.36 -1.62 -22.92
CA ALA A 131 -0.17 -2.19 -22.28
C ALA A 131 -0.52 -3.40 -21.43
N LEU A 132 0.26 -4.48 -21.57
CA LEU A 132 0.12 -5.67 -20.72
C LEU A 132 0.96 -5.48 -19.46
N ILE A 133 0.35 -4.92 -18.42
CA ILE A 133 0.96 -4.81 -17.09
C ILE A 133 0.29 -5.85 -16.19
N LEU A 134 1.08 -6.77 -15.65
CA LEU A 134 0.64 -7.78 -14.69
C LEU A 134 1.12 -7.36 -13.29
N ALA A 135 0.18 -7.06 -12.45
CA ALA A 135 0.43 -6.76 -11.05
C ALA A 135 0.27 -8.02 -10.19
#